data_1a1715b49b6a8657425b16a90b1895c1
#
_entry.id   1a1715b49b6a8657425b16a90b1895c1
#
_cell.length_a   1.000
_cell.length_b   1.000
_cell.length_c   1.000
_cell.angle_alpha   90.00
_cell.angle_beta   90.00
_cell.angle_gamma   90.00
#
_symmetry.space_group_name_H-M   'P 1'
#
loop_
_entity.id
_entity.type
_entity.pdbx_description
1 polymer ?
#
loop_
_entity_poly.entity_id
_entity_poly.type
_entity_poly.pdbx_seq_one_letter_code
_entity_poly.pdbx_strand_id
1 'polypeptide(L)'
;MKKFFKILLLIFCTFITSEKLYAEEKQKIDTGHKYNIYTGMFDFSDNGKKSQIIGIQHLNDNLFRDSLIGTIKPVTGFMLTADSASYLYTGIQAEYNVGRLNLTPSFTPGLYHEGDGKDLGHLVEFKSELQLSLDLSPSTEFGFSYNHISNASLGEKNPGANSYMFNFFKSF
;
A
#
# COMPACT_ATOMS: atom_id res chain seq x y z
N MET A 1 -38.48 17.67 17.89
CA MET A 1 -37.07 18.08 18.08
C MET A 1 -36.34 17.27 19.18
N LYS A 2 -36.82 17.25 20.45
CA LYS A 2 -36.12 16.55 21.56
C LYS A 2 -35.88 15.03 21.32
N LYS A 3 -36.82 14.30 20.66
CA LYS A 3 -36.65 12.87 20.33
C LYS A 3 -35.60 12.64 19.26
N PHE A 4 -35.56 13.47 18.23
CA PHE A 4 -34.57 13.38 17.15
C PHE A 4 -33.13 13.64 17.66
N PHE A 5 -32.96 14.65 18.51
CA PHE A 5 -31.67 14.94 19.13
C PHE A 5 -31.18 13.80 20.03
N LYS A 6 -32.08 13.14 20.80
CA LYS A 6 -31.71 11.96 21.61
C LYS A 6 -31.25 10.77 20.73
N ILE A 7 -31.93 10.52 19.61
CA ILE A 7 -31.56 9.45 18.69
C ILE A 7 -30.18 9.76 18.06
N LEU A 8 -29.95 10.99 17.61
CA LEU A 8 -28.67 11.40 17.06
C LEU A 8 -27.53 11.29 18.07
N LEU A 9 -27.76 11.68 19.32
CA LEU A 9 -26.80 11.53 20.41
C LEU A 9 -26.48 10.06 20.70
N LEU A 10 -27.50 9.19 20.67
CA LEU A 10 -27.31 7.74 20.89
C LEU A 10 -26.48 7.11 19.77
N ILE A 11 -26.76 7.46 18.52
CA ILE A 11 -25.97 7.00 17.36
C ILE A 11 -24.52 7.49 17.46
N PHE A 12 -24.31 8.74 17.86
CA PHE A 12 -22.98 9.30 18.03
C PHE A 12 -22.21 8.62 19.18
N CYS A 13 -22.87 8.35 20.32
CA CYS A 13 -22.25 7.60 21.43
C CYS A 13 -21.91 6.16 21.05
N THR A 14 -22.76 5.46 20.29
CA THR A 14 -22.47 4.09 19.83
C THR A 14 -21.34 4.07 18.84
N PHE A 15 -21.22 5.08 17.98
CA PHE A 15 -20.11 5.22 17.04
C PHE A 15 -18.77 5.40 17.78
N ILE A 16 -18.70 6.33 18.75
CA ILE A 16 -17.48 6.57 19.55
C ILE A 16 -17.07 5.32 20.34
N THR A 17 -18.02 4.59 20.93
CA THR A 17 -17.70 3.37 21.68
C THR A 17 -17.21 2.25 20.77
N SER A 18 -17.78 2.11 19.56
CA SER A 18 -17.33 1.12 18.58
C SER A 18 -15.91 1.41 18.07
N GLU A 19 -15.57 2.67 17.83
CA GLU A 19 -14.23 3.06 17.40
C GLU A 19 -13.17 2.84 18.50
N LYS A 20 -13.51 3.11 19.77
CA LYS A 20 -12.61 2.81 20.90
C LYS A 20 -12.36 1.32 21.05
N LEU A 21 -13.41 0.50 21.01
CA LEU A 21 -13.31 -0.95 21.11
C LEU A 21 -12.46 -1.52 19.94
N TYR A 22 -12.68 -1.02 18.74
CA TYR A 22 -11.90 -1.37 17.56
C TYR A 22 -10.42 -1.03 17.74
N ALA A 23 -10.09 0.17 18.22
CA ALA A 23 -8.73 0.61 18.45
C ALA A 23 -8.00 -0.24 19.51
N GLU A 24 -8.67 -0.57 20.62
CA GLU A 24 -8.12 -1.46 21.66
C GLU A 24 -7.87 -2.88 21.13
N GLU A 25 -8.79 -3.43 20.34
CA GLU A 25 -8.63 -4.75 19.72
C GLU A 25 -7.50 -4.75 18.68
N LYS A 26 -7.39 -3.71 17.85
CA LYS A 26 -6.30 -3.55 16.89
C LYS A 26 -4.95 -3.51 17.59
N GLN A 27 -4.80 -2.76 18.67
CA GLN A 27 -3.56 -2.67 19.43
C GLN A 27 -3.16 -4.01 20.08
N LYS A 28 -4.12 -4.84 20.48
CA LYS A 28 -3.86 -6.16 21.10
C LYS A 28 -3.39 -7.19 20.07
N ILE A 29 -3.81 -7.08 18.82
CA ILE A 29 -3.49 -8.03 17.73
C ILE A 29 -2.17 -7.64 17.05
N ASP A 30 -1.78 -6.37 17.10
CA ASP A 30 -0.61 -5.86 16.38
C ASP A 30 0.70 -6.37 17.00
N THR A 31 1.30 -7.37 16.37
CA THR A 31 2.65 -7.88 16.69
C THR A 31 3.74 -7.09 15.98
N GLY A 32 3.38 -6.06 15.24
CA GLY A 32 4.30 -5.23 14.48
C GLY A 32 4.71 -5.80 13.12
N HIS A 33 4.04 -6.86 12.65
CA HIS A 33 4.26 -7.43 11.32
C HIS A 33 2.96 -7.46 10.52
N LYS A 34 2.96 -6.76 9.39
CA LYS A 34 1.85 -6.74 8.44
C LYS A 34 2.33 -7.26 7.08
N TYR A 35 1.55 -8.15 6.50
CA TYR A 35 1.78 -8.66 5.14
C TYR A 35 0.68 -8.18 4.21
N ASN A 36 1.05 -7.82 3.00
CA ASN A 36 0.15 -7.45 1.90
C ASN A 36 0.33 -8.44 0.76
N ILE A 37 -0.76 -9.03 0.29
CA ILE A 37 -0.81 -9.72 -0.99
C ILE A 37 -1.60 -8.84 -1.93
N TYR A 38 -1.07 -8.60 -3.13
CA TYR A 38 -1.71 -7.72 -4.09
C TYR A 38 -1.74 -8.30 -5.50
N THR A 39 -2.71 -7.85 -6.27
CA THR A 39 -2.87 -8.16 -7.69
C THR A 39 -3.40 -6.96 -8.44
N GLY A 40 -3.14 -6.88 -9.75
CA GLY A 40 -3.57 -5.74 -10.55
C GLY A 40 -3.06 -5.78 -11.97
N MET A 41 -2.82 -4.60 -12.53
CA MET A 41 -2.36 -4.43 -13.90
C MET A 41 -1.08 -3.59 -13.93
N PHE A 42 -0.01 -4.19 -14.44
CA PHE A 42 1.24 -3.51 -14.75
C PHE A 42 1.07 -2.70 -16.03
N ASP A 43 1.60 -1.48 -16.03
CA ASP A 43 1.68 -0.58 -17.17
C ASP A 43 0.34 -0.43 -17.95
N PHE A 44 -0.75 -0.21 -17.20
CA PHE A 44 -2.09 -0.09 -17.79
C PHE A 44 -2.23 1.05 -18.80
N SER A 45 -1.32 2.03 -18.78
CA SER A 45 -1.31 3.19 -19.67
C SER A 45 -0.67 2.90 -21.04
N ASP A 46 0.11 1.82 -21.17
CA ASP A 46 0.74 1.40 -22.43
C ASP A 46 0.00 0.21 -23.04
N ASN A 47 -0.59 0.39 -24.22
CA ASN A 47 -1.41 -0.65 -24.86
C ASN A 47 -0.63 -1.89 -25.31
N GLY A 48 0.69 -1.80 -25.48
CA GLY A 48 1.53 -2.89 -25.96
C GLY A 48 2.19 -3.75 -24.88
N LYS A 49 2.15 -3.32 -23.61
CA LYS A 49 2.95 -3.92 -22.52
C LYS A 49 2.16 -4.12 -21.22
N LYS A 50 0.83 -4.11 -21.29
CA LYS A 50 -0.03 -4.41 -20.13
C LYS A 50 0.14 -5.85 -19.71
N SER A 51 0.37 -6.09 -18.42
CA SER A 51 0.50 -7.42 -17.85
C SER A 51 -0.16 -7.52 -16.49
N GLN A 52 -0.71 -8.68 -16.16
CA GLN A 52 -1.24 -8.92 -14.80
C GLN A 52 -0.10 -8.93 -13.78
N ILE A 53 -0.37 -8.45 -12.60
CA ILE A 53 0.57 -8.42 -11.46
C ILE A 53 0.07 -9.34 -10.36
N ILE A 54 1.00 -10.03 -9.72
CA ILE A 54 0.87 -10.55 -8.37
C ILE A 54 2.08 -10.15 -7.55
N GLY A 55 1.90 -9.86 -6.27
CA GLY A 55 3.03 -9.54 -5.42
C GLY A 55 2.72 -9.67 -3.93
N ILE A 56 3.79 -9.54 -3.16
CA ILE A 56 3.76 -9.58 -1.70
C ILE A 56 4.61 -8.45 -1.13
N GLN A 57 4.15 -7.87 -0.02
CA GLN A 57 4.92 -6.91 0.78
C GLN A 57 4.93 -7.36 2.24
N HIS A 58 6.02 -7.07 2.90
CA HIS A 58 6.17 -7.12 4.34
C HIS A 58 6.40 -5.71 4.87
N LEU A 59 5.60 -5.34 5.86
CA LEU A 59 5.68 -4.09 6.59
C LEU A 59 6.06 -4.41 8.03
N ASN A 60 7.03 -3.67 8.56
CA ASN A 60 7.46 -3.84 9.94
C ASN A 60 7.06 -2.61 10.75
N ASP A 61 5.95 -2.70 11.46
CA ASP A 61 5.40 -1.62 12.28
C ASP A 61 6.19 -1.40 13.58
N ASN A 62 7.07 -2.34 13.98
CA ASN A 62 7.97 -2.17 15.13
C ASN A 62 9.15 -1.22 14.82
N LEU A 63 9.47 -1.04 13.53
CA LEU A 63 10.50 -0.12 13.06
C LEU A 63 9.84 1.13 12.50
N PHE A 64 9.67 2.13 13.33
CA PHE A 64 9.05 3.39 12.90
C PHE A 64 9.82 4.61 13.38
N ARG A 65 9.59 5.72 12.71
CA ARG A 65 10.10 7.05 13.10
C ARG A 65 9.04 8.10 12.87
N ASP A 66 8.65 8.79 13.91
CA ASP A 66 7.78 9.96 13.79
C ASP A 66 8.52 11.12 13.14
N SER A 67 7.87 11.74 12.19
CA SER A 67 8.40 12.86 11.42
C SER A 67 7.32 13.91 11.18
N LEU A 68 7.71 15.08 10.63
CA LEU A 68 6.75 16.13 10.22
C LEU A 68 5.80 15.68 9.11
N ILE A 69 6.16 14.63 8.36
CA ILE A 69 5.35 14.07 7.27
C ILE A 69 4.71 12.73 7.66
N GLY A 70 4.41 12.52 8.95
CA GLY A 70 3.76 11.33 9.48
C GLY A 70 4.74 10.28 10.01
N THR A 71 4.20 9.13 10.40
CA THR A 71 4.98 8.00 10.92
C THR A 71 5.59 7.21 9.76
N ILE A 72 6.90 7.24 9.65
CA ILE A 72 7.67 6.56 8.59
C ILE A 72 7.96 5.12 9.04
N LYS A 73 7.66 4.16 8.17
CA LYS A 73 7.85 2.72 8.39
C LYS A 73 8.58 2.08 7.20
N PRO A 74 9.39 1.04 7.41
CA PRO A 74 10.01 0.30 6.32
C PRO A 74 9.00 -0.63 5.63
N VAL A 75 9.19 -0.80 4.34
CA VAL A 75 8.45 -1.74 3.50
C VAL A 75 9.41 -2.48 2.59
N THR A 76 9.24 -3.79 2.47
CA THR A 76 9.99 -4.64 1.53
C THR A 76 9.00 -5.51 0.78
N GLY A 77 9.22 -5.72 -0.52
CA GLY A 77 8.29 -6.51 -1.31
C GLY A 77 8.88 -7.06 -2.59
N PHE A 78 8.09 -7.92 -3.20
CA PHE A 78 8.37 -8.55 -4.47
C PHE A 78 7.13 -8.51 -5.37
N MET A 79 7.34 -8.25 -6.63
CA MET A 79 6.31 -8.21 -7.67
C MET A 79 6.73 -9.13 -8.82
N LEU A 80 5.75 -9.84 -9.38
CA LEU A 80 5.90 -10.65 -10.59
C LEU A 80 4.74 -10.31 -11.54
N THR A 81 5.05 -10.22 -12.84
CA THR A 81 4.04 -10.06 -13.88
C THR A 81 3.81 -11.36 -14.64
N ALA A 82 2.69 -11.46 -15.37
CA ALA A 82 2.40 -12.60 -16.24
C ALA A 82 3.44 -12.77 -17.38
N ASP A 83 4.15 -11.69 -17.77
CA ASP A 83 5.23 -11.70 -18.75
C ASP A 83 6.58 -11.89 -18.08
N SER A 84 6.64 -12.49 -16.90
CA SER A 84 7.87 -12.80 -16.16
C SER A 84 8.72 -11.59 -15.76
N ALA A 85 8.23 -10.36 -15.90
CA ALA A 85 8.91 -9.21 -15.31
C ALA A 85 8.84 -9.27 -13.79
N SER A 86 9.93 -8.96 -13.10
CA SER A 86 10.02 -9.05 -11.66
C SER A 86 10.66 -7.80 -11.05
N TYR A 87 10.22 -7.45 -9.84
CA TYR A 87 10.73 -6.29 -9.11
C TYR A 87 10.88 -6.63 -7.62
N LEU A 88 12.12 -6.64 -7.14
CA LEU A 88 12.45 -6.79 -5.72
C LEU A 88 12.80 -5.41 -5.16
N TYR A 89 12.11 -4.98 -4.13
CA TYR A 89 12.23 -3.62 -3.63
C TYR A 89 12.20 -3.53 -2.10
N THR A 90 12.81 -2.47 -1.60
CA THR A 90 12.71 -2.06 -0.19
C THR A 90 12.72 -0.54 -0.12
N GLY A 91 12.12 0.02 0.91
CA GLY A 91 12.05 1.46 1.08
C GLY A 91 11.22 1.87 2.28
N ILE A 92 10.54 2.98 2.16
CA ILE A 92 9.77 3.60 3.23
C ILE A 92 8.36 3.93 2.79
N GLN A 93 7.46 3.94 3.75
CA GLN A 93 6.10 4.46 3.62
C GLN A 93 5.77 5.41 4.77
N ALA A 94 4.85 6.34 4.53
CA ALA A 94 4.22 7.15 5.57
C ALA A 94 2.75 6.75 5.69
N GLU A 95 2.23 6.63 6.89
CA GLU A 95 0.86 6.18 7.13
C GLU A 95 0.04 7.31 7.76
N TYR A 96 -1.14 7.60 7.19
CA TYR A 96 -2.09 8.60 7.65
C TYR A 96 -3.45 7.94 7.86
N ASN A 97 -3.93 7.93 9.11
CA ASN A 97 -5.14 7.22 9.49
C ASN A 97 -6.25 8.20 9.83
N VAL A 98 -7.43 8.00 9.25
CA VAL A 98 -8.66 8.74 9.57
C VAL A 98 -9.77 7.74 9.85
N GLY A 99 -9.96 7.42 11.13
CA GLY A 99 -10.84 6.32 11.55
C GLY A 99 -10.34 4.99 10.98
N ARG A 100 -11.15 4.35 10.14
CA ARG A 100 -10.81 3.08 9.48
C ARG A 100 -10.20 3.25 8.08
N LEU A 101 -10.02 4.48 7.62
CA LEU A 101 -9.45 4.79 6.33
C LEU A 101 -7.97 5.12 6.49
N ASN A 102 -7.11 4.48 5.69
CA ASN A 102 -5.67 4.66 5.71
C ASN A 102 -5.19 5.16 4.35
N LEU A 103 -4.42 6.26 4.35
CA LEU A 103 -3.72 6.79 3.18
C LEU A 103 -2.23 6.56 3.37
N THR A 104 -1.59 5.86 2.43
CA THR A 104 -0.20 5.42 2.58
C THR A 104 0.61 5.70 1.31
N PRO A 105 1.26 6.88 1.21
CA PRO A 105 2.30 7.09 0.23
C PRO A 105 3.55 6.28 0.58
N SER A 106 4.24 5.75 -0.45
CA SER A 106 5.51 5.04 -0.30
C SER A 106 6.49 5.37 -1.42
N PHE A 107 7.78 5.19 -1.09
CA PHE A 107 8.89 5.29 -2.05
C PHE A 107 9.82 4.10 -1.84
N THR A 108 9.99 3.28 -2.87
CA THR A 108 10.71 2.01 -2.78
C THR A 108 11.64 1.84 -4.00
N PRO A 109 12.94 2.12 -3.86
CA PRO A 109 13.95 1.68 -4.81
C PRO A 109 14.03 0.14 -4.86
N GLY A 110 14.42 -0.41 -6.01
CA GLY A 110 14.53 -1.85 -6.16
C GLY A 110 15.26 -2.27 -7.43
N LEU A 111 15.33 -3.59 -7.61
CA LEU A 111 15.93 -4.24 -8.77
C LEU A 111 14.81 -4.79 -9.66
N TYR A 112 14.79 -4.34 -10.88
CA TYR A 112 13.82 -4.74 -11.90
C TYR A 112 14.46 -5.61 -12.95
N HIS A 113 13.77 -6.70 -13.30
CA HIS A 113 14.12 -7.55 -14.44
C HIS A 113 12.91 -7.60 -15.36
N GLU A 114 13.14 -7.33 -16.65
CA GLU A 114 12.04 -7.14 -17.62
C GLU A 114 11.32 -8.43 -18.03
N GLY A 115 12.01 -9.60 -17.93
CA GLY A 115 11.49 -10.86 -18.47
C GLY A 115 11.12 -10.72 -19.95
N ASP A 116 9.90 -11.15 -20.32
CA ASP A 116 9.30 -10.95 -21.63
C ASP A 116 8.43 -9.67 -21.68
N GLY A 117 8.40 -8.90 -20.58
CA GLY A 117 7.58 -7.72 -20.40
C GLY A 117 8.20 -6.42 -20.93
N LYS A 118 7.97 -5.33 -20.21
CA LYS A 118 8.45 -4.00 -20.59
C LYS A 118 9.87 -3.77 -20.09
N ASP A 119 10.78 -3.41 -20.99
CA ASP A 119 12.11 -2.91 -20.65
C ASP A 119 12.00 -1.45 -20.15
N LEU A 120 12.31 -1.23 -18.86
CA LEU A 120 12.29 0.09 -18.21
C LEU A 120 13.62 0.85 -18.38
N GLY A 121 14.64 0.22 -18.97
CA GLY A 121 15.88 0.86 -19.36
C GLY A 121 17.02 0.78 -18.36
N HIS A 122 16.78 0.28 -17.14
CA HIS A 122 17.82 0.14 -16.12
C HIS A 122 17.46 -0.96 -15.11
N LEU A 123 18.47 -1.59 -14.51
CA LEU A 123 18.28 -2.60 -13.46
C LEU A 123 17.71 -1.98 -12.17
N VAL A 124 18.19 -0.78 -11.81
CA VAL A 124 17.70 -0.05 -10.63
C VAL A 124 16.53 0.83 -11.04
N GLU A 125 15.39 0.59 -10.42
CA GLU A 125 14.16 1.35 -10.63
C GLU A 125 13.63 1.89 -9.29
N PHE A 126 12.85 2.96 -9.37
CA PHE A 126 12.23 3.61 -8.22
C PHE A 126 10.70 3.55 -8.35
N LYS A 127 10.04 2.95 -7.37
CA LYS A 127 8.58 2.91 -7.32
C LYS A 127 8.06 3.97 -6.35
N SER A 128 7.23 4.88 -6.84
CA SER A 128 6.41 5.79 -6.04
C SER A 128 4.97 5.27 -6.05
N GLU A 129 4.37 5.07 -4.89
CA GLU A 129 3.04 4.49 -4.76
C GLU A 129 2.17 5.33 -3.81
N LEU A 130 0.90 5.47 -4.14
CA LEU A 130 -0.13 5.99 -3.27
C LEU A 130 -1.20 4.92 -3.08
N GLN A 131 -1.42 4.52 -1.84
CA GLN A 131 -2.39 3.51 -1.45
C GLN A 131 -3.49 4.13 -0.59
N LEU A 132 -4.71 3.69 -0.82
CA LEU A 132 -5.89 3.96 0.00
C LEU A 132 -6.44 2.61 0.46
N SER A 133 -6.56 2.39 1.77
CA SER A 133 -7.10 1.15 2.33
C SER A 133 -8.14 1.41 3.42
N LEU A 134 -9.00 0.42 3.62
CA LEU A 134 -10.06 0.41 4.62
C LEU A 134 -9.85 -0.77 5.56
N ASP A 135 -9.83 -0.53 6.86
CA ASP A 135 -9.82 -1.56 7.89
C ASP A 135 -11.16 -2.33 7.87
N LEU A 136 -11.13 -3.59 7.46
CA LEU A 136 -12.28 -4.49 7.50
C LEU A 136 -12.45 -5.10 8.89
N SER A 137 -11.32 -5.35 9.57
CA SER A 137 -11.25 -5.80 10.96
C SER A 137 -9.97 -5.25 11.60
N PRO A 138 -9.74 -5.41 12.93
CA PRO A 138 -8.53 -4.96 13.60
C PRO A 138 -7.22 -5.49 13.00
N SER A 139 -7.26 -6.63 12.29
CA SER A 139 -6.07 -7.25 11.69
C SER A 139 -6.14 -7.40 10.18
N THR A 140 -7.14 -6.83 9.52
CA THR A 140 -7.37 -7.05 8.08
C THR A 140 -7.75 -5.75 7.41
N GLU A 141 -7.04 -5.40 6.34
CA GLU A 141 -7.35 -4.24 5.50
C GLU A 141 -7.53 -4.67 4.04
N PHE A 142 -8.37 -3.93 3.32
CA PHE A 142 -8.49 -4.04 1.87
C PHE A 142 -8.26 -2.66 1.26
N GLY A 143 -7.49 -2.61 0.17
CA GLY A 143 -7.10 -1.35 -0.42
C GLY A 143 -6.96 -1.38 -1.94
N PHE A 144 -6.80 -0.18 -2.46
CA PHE A 144 -6.45 0.09 -3.84
C PHE A 144 -5.20 0.96 -3.86
N SER A 145 -4.27 0.70 -4.78
CA SER A 145 -3.10 1.54 -4.96
C SER A 145 -2.81 1.83 -6.43
N TYR A 146 -2.17 2.97 -6.63
CA TYR A 146 -1.59 3.39 -7.89
C TYR A 146 -0.10 3.60 -7.69
N ASN A 147 0.73 3.10 -8.60
CA ASN A 147 2.16 3.36 -8.59
C ASN A 147 2.71 3.76 -9.96
N HIS A 148 3.86 4.41 -9.89
CA HIS A 148 4.73 4.70 -11.01
C HIS A 148 6.12 4.12 -10.72
N ILE A 149 6.66 3.36 -11.66
CA ILE A 149 8.03 2.84 -11.62
C ILE A 149 8.85 3.50 -12.74
N SER A 150 10.04 4.01 -12.41
CA SER A 150 10.94 4.64 -13.37
C SER A 150 12.38 4.65 -12.84
N ASN A 151 13.37 4.74 -13.73
CA ASN A 151 14.78 4.74 -13.35
C ASN A 151 15.36 6.14 -13.05
N ALA A 152 14.52 7.18 -12.98
CA ALA A 152 14.96 8.55 -12.74
C ALA A 152 16.08 9.03 -13.72
N SER A 153 16.06 8.52 -14.95
CA SER A 153 17.07 8.79 -15.99
C SER A 153 18.49 8.27 -15.69
N LEU A 154 18.60 7.19 -14.89
CA LEU A 154 19.86 6.47 -14.69
C LEU A 154 20.28 5.67 -15.93
N GLY A 155 19.31 5.22 -16.75
CA GLY A 155 19.54 4.52 -18.01
C GLY A 155 19.52 5.45 -19.22
N GLU A 156 19.83 4.91 -20.41
CA GLU A 156 19.75 5.63 -21.69
C GLU A 156 18.29 5.97 -22.08
N LYS A 157 17.32 5.20 -21.57
CA LYS A 157 15.90 5.42 -21.74
C LYS A 157 15.19 5.32 -20.39
N ASN A 158 14.08 6.02 -20.23
CA ASN A 158 13.25 5.99 -19.03
C ASN A 158 11.75 6.04 -19.41
N PRO A 159 11.20 4.95 -19.99
CA PRO A 159 9.81 4.94 -20.42
C PRO A 159 8.81 4.93 -19.25
N GLY A 160 9.25 4.44 -18.07
CA GLY A 160 8.42 4.25 -16.91
C GLY A 160 7.26 3.25 -17.11
N ALA A 161 6.57 2.92 -16.03
CA ALA A 161 5.36 2.09 -16.04
C ALA A 161 4.39 2.56 -14.96
N ASN A 162 3.10 2.65 -15.31
CA ASN A 162 2.02 3.01 -14.40
C ASN A 162 1.16 1.79 -14.10
N SER A 163 0.96 1.48 -12.82
CA SER A 163 0.23 0.29 -12.42
C SER A 163 -0.84 0.63 -11.38
N TYR A 164 -1.89 -0.17 -11.35
CA TYR A 164 -2.86 -0.16 -10.25
C TYR A 164 -2.99 -1.55 -9.66
N MET A 165 -3.28 -1.60 -8.33
CA MET A 165 -3.36 -2.85 -7.60
C MET A 165 -4.51 -2.83 -6.60
N PHE A 166 -5.07 -4.00 -6.37
CA PHE A 166 -5.92 -4.32 -5.23
C PHE A 166 -5.06 -5.03 -4.18
N ASN A 167 -5.17 -4.57 -2.96
CA ASN A 167 -4.30 -4.94 -1.85
C ASN A 167 -5.12 -5.60 -0.74
N PHE A 168 -4.60 -6.68 -0.18
CA PHE A 168 -5.16 -7.36 0.98
C PHE A 168 -4.09 -7.51 2.05
N PHE A 169 -4.31 -6.82 3.17
CA PHE A 169 -3.37 -6.81 4.29
C PHE A 169 -3.85 -7.68 5.42
N LYS A 170 -2.87 -8.32 6.06
CA LYS A 170 -3.06 -9.09 7.29
C LYS A 170 -1.96 -8.77 8.28
N SER A 171 -2.36 -8.30 9.48
CA SER A 171 -1.50 -8.15 10.66
C SER A 171 -1.56 -9.41 11.52
N PHE A 172 -0.43 -9.73 12.17
CA PHE A 172 -0.25 -10.90 13.04
C PHE A 172 0.28 -10.47 14.39
#